data_ecedc5b7329955d26429136ac54e042c
#
_entry.id   ecedc5b7329955d26429136ac54e042c
#
_cell.length_a   1.000
_cell.length_b   1.000
_cell.length_c   1.000
_cell.angle_alpha   90.00
_cell.angle_beta   90.00
_cell.angle_gamma   90.00
#
_symmetry.space_group_name_H-M   'P 1'
#
loop_
_entity.id
_entity.type
_entity.pdbx_description
1 polymer ?
#
loop_
_entity_poly.entity_id
_entity_poly.type
_entity_poly.pdbx_seq_one_letter_code
_entity_poly.pdbx_strand_id
1 'polypeptide(L)'
;MGIEQLEPFIGEWSMDVAFPNAGITGVEATSVFEWILDGQFLVERSEVDHPHAPNGFKVVGANAGEDGYTQHYFDSRGIARVYAMTFEDGSWELLRVTPDFTPLDFCQRYVGGFSDDGNAIEGRWETSSDGSDWKLDFQLNYVRR
;
A
#
# COMPACT_ATOMS: atom_id res chain seq x y z
N MET A 1 12.31 -12.74 -10.38
CA MET A 1 11.11 -11.91 -10.60
C MET A 1 9.87 -12.59 -10.10
N GLY A 2 9.96 -13.24 -8.99
CA GLY A 2 8.84 -13.87 -8.36
C GLY A 2 8.43 -13.17 -7.09
N ILE A 3 7.46 -13.77 -6.39
CA ILE A 3 6.90 -13.20 -5.15
C ILE A 3 7.95 -13.10 -4.03
N GLU A 4 9.00 -13.94 -4.07
CA GLU A 4 10.09 -13.93 -3.08
C GLU A 4 10.85 -12.61 -3.05
N GLN A 5 10.77 -11.79 -4.07
CA GLN A 5 11.37 -10.47 -4.10
C GLN A 5 10.75 -9.52 -3.08
N LEU A 6 9.56 -9.87 -2.57
CA LEU A 6 8.86 -9.07 -1.57
C LEU A 6 9.24 -9.42 -0.12
N GLU A 7 10.26 -10.26 0.07
CA GLU A 7 10.79 -10.61 1.40
C GLU A 7 11.09 -9.37 2.27
N PRO A 8 11.61 -8.25 1.73
CA PRO A 8 11.86 -7.06 2.54
C PRO A 8 10.64 -6.50 3.29
N PHE A 9 9.43 -6.80 2.83
CA PHE A 9 8.21 -6.34 3.50
C PHE A 9 7.90 -7.11 4.78
N ILE A 10 8.35 -8.37 4.88
CA ILE A 10 7.92 -9.29 5.95
C ILE A 10 8.26 -8.75 7.32
N GLY A 11 7.30 -8.79 8.23
CA GLY A 11 7.45 -8.41 9.62
C GLY A 11 6.38 -7.45 10.09
N GLU A 12 6.62 -6.89 11.26
CA GLU A 12 5.73 -5.92 11.89
C GLU A 12 6.27 -4.51 11.72
N TRP A 13 5.36 -3.59 11.45
CA TRP A 13 5.68 -2.20 11.20
C TRP A 13 4.76 -1.28 11.98
N SER A 14 5.29 -0.15 12.43
CA SER A 14 4.47 0.97 12.86
C SER A 14 4.23 1.85 11.64
N MET A 15 3.00 2.33 11.49
CA MET A 15 2.66 3.26 10.42
C MET A 15 2.40 4.65 11.01
N ASP A 16 2.86 5.67 10.31
CA ASP A 16 2.57 7.06 10.62
C ASP A 16 1.80 7.64 9.45
N VAL A 17 0.59 8.12 9.74
CA VAL A 17 -0.33 8.64 8.72
C VAL A 17 -0.54 10.13 8.98
N ALA A 18 -0.33 10.95 7.96
CA ALA A 18 -0.51 12.39 8.05
C ALA A 18 -1.38 12.89 6.90
N PHE A 19 -2.44 13.63 7.23
CA PHE A 19 -3.33 14.27 6.27
C PHE A 19 -3.07 15.78 6.30
N PRO A 20 -2.04 16.26 5.58
CA PRO A 20 -1.64 17.68 5.68
C PRO A 20 -2.73 18.65 5.24
N ASN A 21 -3.56 18.25 4.27
CA ASN A 21 -4.65 19.10 3.78
C ASN A 21 -5.79 19.25 4.80
N ALA A 22 -5.87 18.34 5.78
CA ALA A 22 -6.86 18.38 6.85
C ALA A 22 -6.25 18.81 8.19
N GLY A 23 -4.94 19.07 8.23
CA GLY A 23 -4.23 19.42 9.46
C GLY A 23 -4.12 18.29 10.47
N ILE A 24 -4.27 17.05 10.03
CA ILE A 24 -4.21 15.87 10.90
C ILE A 24 -2.84 15.21 10.73
N THR A 25 -2.16 15.01 11.87
CA THR A 25 -0.86 14.33 11.91
C THR A 25 -0.80 13.37 13.08
N GLY A 26 0.15 12.44 13.07
CA GLY A 26 0.42 11.57 14.19
C GLY A 26 -0.64 10.50 14.45
N VAL A 27 -1.38 10.10 13.42
CA VAL A 27 -2.32 8.98 13.54
C VAL A 27 -1.52 7.69 13.59
N GLU A 28 -1.60 6.98 14.72
CA GLU A 28 -0.87 5.73 14.92
C GLU A 28 -1.60 4.57 14.26
N ALA A 29 -0.80 3.70 13.65
CA ALA A 29 -1.30 2.49 13.04
C ALA A 29 -0.23 1.41 13.06
N THR A 30 -0.66 0.17 12.90
CA THR A 30 0.24 -0.98 12.82
C THR A 30 -0.04 -1.77 11.56
N SER A 31 0.99 -2.40 11.05
CA SER A 31 0.90 -3.24 9.86
C SER A 31 1.74 -4.49 10.07
N VAL A 32 1.21 -5.63 9.64
CA VAL A 32 1.92 -6.91 9.65
C VAL A 32 1.89 -7.46 8.23
N PHE A 33 3.09 -7.72 7.69
CA PHE A 33 3.24 -8.40 6.41
C PHE A 33 3.69 -9.83 6.66
N GLU A 34 3.02 -10.79 6.05
CA GLU A 34 3.37 -12.21 6.20
C GLU A 34 3.06 -13.00 4.94
N TRP A 35 3.77 -14.12 4.79
CA TRP A 35 3.50 -15.06 3.72
C TRP A 35 2.28 -15.92 4.04
N ILE A 36 1.49 -16.25 3.04
CA ILE A 36 0.40 -17.22 3.15
C ILE A 36 0.46 -18.21 1.98
N LEU A 37 -0.25 -19.33 2.13
CA LEU A 37 -0.41 -20.36 1.08
C LEU A 37 0.94 -20.81 0.54
N ASP A 38 1.79 -21.29 1.44
CA ASP A 38 3.12 -21.82 1.14
C ASP A 38 4.05 -20.78 0.49
N GLY A 39 3.92 -19.51 0.90
CA GLY A 39 4.75 -18.44 0.39
C GLY A 39 4.38 -17.97 -1.02
N GLN A 40 3.21 -18.36 -1.51
CA GLN A 40 2.78 -17.96 -2.86
C GLN A 40 2.19 -16.56 -2.90
N PHE A 41 1.75 -16.04 -1.76
CA PHE A 41 1.14 -14.71 -1.67
C PHE A 41 1.66 -13.98 -0.45
N LEU A 42 1.73 -12.67 -0.56
CA LEU A 42 2.04 -11.78 0.55
C LEU A 42 0.74 -11.12 1.02
N VAL A 43 0.50 -11.10 2.33
CA VAL A 43 -0.63 -10.34 2.88
C VAL A 43 -0.12 -9.25 3.80
N GLU A 44 -0.89 -8.17 3.85
CA GLU A 44 -0.70 -7.09 4.83
C GLU A 44 -2.00 -6.90 5.59
N ARG A 45 -1.90 -6.94 6.95
CA ARG A 45 -3.00 -6.57 7.82
C ARG A 45 -2.64 -5.27 8.50
N SER A 46 -3.51 -4.27 8.38
CA SER A 46 -3.28 -2.97 9.01
C SER A 46 -4.43 -2.60 9.93
N GLU A 47 -4.07 -2.02 11.08
CA GLU A 47 -5.01 -1.48 12.05
C GLU A 47 -4.67 -0.03 12.30
N VAL A 48 -5.67 0.85 12.18
CA VAL A 48 -5.50 2.28 12.35
C VAL A 48 -6.30 2.72 13.57
N ASP A 49 -5.62 3.35 14.52
CA ASP A 49 -6.23 3.82 15.76
C ASP A 49 -6.86 5.20 15.54
N HIS A 50 -7.94 5.23 14.76
CA HIS A 50 -8.69 6.45 14.49
C HIS A 50 -10.12 6.06 14.08
N PRO A 51 -11.16 6.72 14.65
CA PRO A 51 -12.55 6.33 14.38
C PRO A 51 -13.00 6.49 12.93
N HIS A 52 -12.33 7.34 12.17
CA HIS A 52 -12.69 7.62 10.78
C HIS A 52 -11.76 6.94 9.75
N ALA A 53 -10.75 6.20 10.20
CA ALA A 53 -9.84 5.48 9.33
C ALA A 53 -10.15 3.99 9.36
N PRO A 54 -10.15 3.33 8.19
CA PRO A 54 -10.47 1.90 8.13
C PRO A 54 -9.26 1.04 8.49
N ASN A 55 -9.56 -0.16 9.01
CA ASN A 55 -8.58 -1.23 9.04
C ASN A 55 -8.53 -1.89 7.65
N GLY A 56 -7.39 -2.36 7.25
CA GLY A 56 -7.17 -2.90 5.91
C GLY A 56 -6.64 -4.31 5.88
N PHE A 57 -6.90 -4.98 4.76
CA PHE A 57 -6.35 -6.28 4.45
C PHE A 57 -5.99 -6.30 2.97
N LYS A 58 -4.76 -6.69 2.64
CA LYS A 58 -4.27 -6.71 1.27
C LYS A 58 -3.65 -8.05 0.94
N VAL A 59 -3.86 -8.50 -0.29
CA VAL A 59 -3.26 -9.74 -0.81
C VAL A 59 -2.50 -9.39 -2.08
N VAL A 60 -1.23 -9.76 -2.14
CA VAL A 60 -0.35 -9.48 -3.27
C VAL A 60 0.09 -10.79 -3.89
N GLY A 61 -0.07 -10.91 -5.20
CA GLY A 61 0.40 -12.03 -5.99
C GLY A 61 1.24 -11.55 -7.16
N ALA A 62 2.15 -12.41 -7.64
CA ALA A 62 2.95 -12.13 -8.81
C ALA A 62 2.12 -12.30 -10.08
N ASN A 63 2.31 -11.40 -11.05
CA ASN A 63 1.63 -11.49 -12.33
C ASN A 63 2.20 -12.64 -13.17
N ALA A 64 1.33 -13.48 -13.70
CA ALA A 64 1.75 -14.59 -14.52
C ALA A 64 2.25 -14.09 -15.89
N GLY A 65 3.48 -14.47 -16.26
CA GLY A 65 4.05 -14.13 -17.55
C GLY A 65 4.40 -12.66 -17.75
N GLU A 66 4.33 -11.85 -16.71
CA GLU A 66 4.63 -10.42 -16.76
C GLU A 66 5.44 -10.02 -15.54
N ASP A 67 6.15 -8.90 -15.63
CA ASP A 67 6.78 -8.30 -14.47
C ASP A 67 5.72 -7.62 -13.60
N GLY A 68 6.03 -7.52 -12.30
CA GLY A 68 5.16 -6.83 -11.37
C GLY A 68 4.19 -7.74 -10.64
N TYR A 69 3.32 -7.10 -9.89
CA TYR A 69 2.41 -7.77 -8.95
C TYR A 69 1.02 -7.15 -9.06
N THR A 70 0.05 -7.87 -8.53
CA THR A 70 -1.32 -7.35 -8.37
C THR A 70 -1.68 -7.38 -6.90
N GLN A 71 -2.14 -6.26 -6.37
CA GLN A 71 -2.60 -6.13 -5.00
C GLN A 71 -4.12 -6.01 -4.96
N HIS A 72 -4.76 -6.93 -4.22
CA HIS A 72 -6.17 -6.80 -3.88
C HIS A 72 -6.27 -6.16 -2.50
N TYR A 73 -7.03 -5.09 -2.39
CA TYR A 73 -7.21 -4.30 -1.17
C TYR A 73 -8.65 -4.43 -0.69
N PHE A 74 -8.80 -4.63 0.62
CA PHE A 74 -10.10 -4.67 1.29
C PHE A 74 -10.01 -3.87 2.59
N ASP A 75 -11.09 -3.20 2.98
CA ASP A 75 -11.08 -2.49 4.24
C ASP A 75 -12.40 -2.62 5.00
N SER A 76 -12.39 -2.12 6.26
CA SER A 76 -13.52 -2.25 7.17
C SER A 76 -14.74 -1.43 6.78
N ARG A 77 -14.64 -0.57 5.76
CA ARG A 77 -15.79 0.11 5.16
C ARG A 77 -16.52 -0.78 4.13
N GLY A 78 -15.96 -1.96 3.81
CA GLY A 78 -16.48 -2.84 2.78
C GLY A 78 -16.02 -2.47 1.37
N ILE A 79 -14.98 -1.65 1.26
CA ILE A 79 -14.42 -1.26 -0.03
C ILE A 79 -13.42 -2.32 -0.49
N ALA A 80 -13.49 -2.67 -1.77
CA ALA A 80 -12.55 -3.57 -2.41
C ALA A 80 -11.98 -2.91 -3.67
N ARG A 81 -10.66 -2.92 -3.81
CA ARG A 81 -9.95 -2.29 -4.94
C ARG A 81 -8.80 -3.15 -5.41
N VAL A 82 -8.39 -2.95 -6.65
CA VAL A 82 -7.26 -3.65 -7.26
C VAL A 82 -6.23 -2.63 -7.72
N TYR A 83 -4.97 -2.90 -7.36
CA TYR A 83 -3.85 -2.03 -7.71
C TYR A 83 -2.82 -2.83 -8.50
N ALA A 84 -2.27 -2.22 -9.56
CA ALA A 84 -1.03 -2.70 -10.15
C ALA A 84 0.10 -2.31 -9.21
N MET A 85 1.01 -3.24 -8.93
CA MET A 85 2.10 -3.01 -8.00
C MET A 85 3.44 -3.31 -8.65
N THR A 86 4.41 -2.44 -8.39
CA THR A 86 5.81 -2.69 -8.72
C THR A 86 6.67 -2.54 -7.48
N PHE A 87 7.73 -3.31 -7.43
CA PHE A 87 8.75 -3.20 -6.39
C PHE A 87 10.10 -3.52 -7.01
N GLU A 88 10.98 -2.53 -7.06
CA GLU A 88 12.28 -2.65 -7.68
C GLU A 88 13.26 -1.68 -7.01
N ASP A 89 14.43 -2.21 -6.60
CA ASP A 89 15.49 -1.41 -5.98
C ASP A 89 15.00 -0.55 -4.79
N GLY A 90 14.13 -1.13 -3.97
CA GLY A 90 13.56 -0.43 -2.81
C GLY A 90 12.46 0.56 -3.13
N SER A 91 12.10 0.72 -4.40
CA SER A 91 10.97 1.56 -4.81
C SER A 91 9.69 0.74 -4.92
N TRP A 92 8.67 1.16 -4.20
CA TRP A 92 7.37 0.52 -4.14
C TRP A 92 6.30 1.44 -4.69
N GLU A 93 5.56 0.97 -5.69
CA GLU A 93 4.51 1.76 -6.31
C GLU A 93 3.23 0.93 -6.45
N LEU A 94 2.11 1.56 -6.10
CA LEU A 94 0.76 1.03 -6.31
C LEU A 94 0.02 2.01 -7.21
N LEU A 95 -0.71 1.48 -8.21
CA LEU A 95 -1.40 2.32 -9.17
C LEU A 95 -2.79 1.76 -9.44
N ARG A 96 -3.81 2.62 -9.34
CA ARG A 96 -5.20 2.30 -9.68
C ARG A 96 -5.73 3.34 -10.65
N VAL A 97 -5.87 2.94 -11.93
CA VAL A 97 -6.34 3.81 -13.01
C VAL A 97 -7.47 3.17 -13.81
N THR A 98 -7.96 2.00 -13.39
CA THR A 98 -9.07 1.30 -14.05
C THR A 98 -10.14 0.92 -13.03
N PRO A 99 -11.42 0.86 -13.44
CA PRO A 99 -12.47 0.38 -12.54
C PRO A 99 -12.24 -1.08 -12.14
N ASP A 100 -12.72 -1.44 -10.98
CA ASP A 100 -12.64 -2.77 -10.43
C ASP A 100 -13.95 -3.09 -9.69
N PHE A 101 -13.89 -3.57 -8.45
CA PHE A 101 -15.07 -3.80 -7.62
C PHE A 101 -15.74 -2.51 -7.16
N THR A 102 -15.03 -1.39 -7.29
CA THR A 102 -15.48 -0.05 -6.92
C THR A 102 -15.38 0.85 -8.15
N PRO A 103 -16.36 1.73 -8.40
CA PRO A 103 -16.25 2.68 -9.52
C PRO A 103 -14.98 3.51 -9.44
N LEU A 104 -14.44 3.87 -10.61
CA LEU A 104 -13.26 4.70 -10.69
C LEU A 104 -13.68 6.18 -10.72
N ASP A 105 -13.84 6.77 -9.54
CA ASP A 105 -14.17 8.19 -9.41
C ASP A 105 -12.93 9.07 -9.51
N PHE A 106 -11.77 8.50 -9.16
CA PHE A 106 -10.46 9.16 -9.25
C PHE A 106 -9.38 8.10 -9.30
N CYS A 107 -8.25 8.45 -9.88
CA CYS A 107 -7.08 7.60 -9.90
C CYS A 107 -6.30 7.73 -8.59
N GLN A 108 -5.64 6.67 -8.16
CA GLN A 108 -4.83 6.65 -6.95
C GLN A 108 -3.45 6.09 -7.24
N ARG A 109 -2.46 6.63 -6.56
CA ARG A 109 -1.09 6.14 -6.65
C ARG A 109 -0.42 6.24 -5.27
N TYR A 110 0.26 5.17 -4.87
CA TYR A 110 1.18 5.20 -3.73
C TYR A 110 2.60 5.10 -4.26
N VAL A 111 3.47 5.95 -3.76
CA VAL A 111 4.89 5.92 -4.10
C VAL A 111 5.67 5.89 -2.80
N GLY A 112 6.42 4.82 -2.58
CA GLY A 112 7.21 4.64 -1.37
C GLY A 112 8.62 4.18 -1.68
N GLY A 113 9.55 4.51 -0.78
CA GLY A 113 10.94 4.10 -0.88
C GLY A 113 11.43 3.52 0.42
N PHE A 114 12.10 2.36 0.35
CA PHE A 114 12.75 1.74 1.50
C PHE A 114 14.05 2.48 1.81
N SER A 115 14.35 2.64 3.10
CA SER A 115 15.66 3.09 3.55
C SER A 115 16.73 2.04 3.23
N ASP A 116 18.00 2.45 3.23
CA ASP A 116 19.12 1.56 2.90
C ASP A 116 19.19 0.33 3.82
N ASP A 117 18.81 0.50 5.09
CA ASP A 117 18.80 -0.61 6.05
C ASP A 117 17.54 -1.47 6.00
N GLY A 118 16.55 -1.08 5.18
CA GLY A 118 15.29 -1.81 5.05
C GLY A 118 14.32 -1.64 6.21
N ASN A 119 14.60 -0.74 7.15
CA ASN A 119 13.81 -0.58 8.37
C ASN A 119 12.81 0.55 8.36
N ALA A 120 12.78 1.34 7.28
CA ALA A 120 11.82 2.42 7.11
C ALA A 120 11.35 2.50 5.66
N ILE A 121 10.09 2.90 5.49
CA ILE A 121 9.53 3.18 4.17
C ILE A 121 8.91 4.56 4.26
N GLU A 122 9.35 5.48 3.41
CA GLU A 122 8.73 6.79 3.29
C GLU A 122 7.88 6.82 2.04
N GLY A 123 6.62 7.22 2.18
CA GLY A 123 5.72 7.19 1.05
C GLY A 123 4.55 8.15 1.16
N ARG A 124 3.83 8.23 0.06
CA ARG A 124 2.67 9.11 -0.04
C ARG A 124 1.64 8.52 -0.98
N TRP A 125 0.39 8.77 -0.66
CA TRP A 125 -0.72 8.54 -1.55
C TRP A 125 -1.04 9.82 -2.30
N GLU A 126 -1.32 9.67 -3.58
CA GLU A 126 -1.69 10.76 -4.47
C GLU A 126 -2.98 10.41 -5.20
N THR A 127 -3.74 11.42 -5.58
CA THR A 127 -4.96 11.25 -6.37
C THR A 127 -4.88 12.08 -7.63
N SER A 128 -5.61 11.65 -8.65
CA SER A 128 -5.70 12.36 -9.92
C SER A 128 -7.08 12.16 -10.54
N SER A 129 -7.64 13.20 -11.11
CA SER A 129 -8.90 13.10 -11.84
C SER A 129 -8.73 12.57 -13.27
N ASP A 130 -7.52 12.69 -13.84
CA ASP A 130 -7.25 12.36 -15.24
C ASP A 130 -6.13 11.33 -15.45
N GLY A 131 -5.43 10.92 -14.37
CA GLY A 131 -4.30 10.02 -14.44
C GLY A 131 -2.98 10.67 -14.82
N SER A 132 -2.95 11.99 -14.98
CA SER A 132 -1.76 12.75 -15.37
C SER A 132 -1.31 13.74 -14.32
N ASP A 133 -2.26 14.51 -13.77
CA ASP A 133 -1.96 15.51 -12.74
C ASP A 133 -2.23 14.92 -11.38
N TRP A 134 -1.16 14.64 -10.64
CA TRP A 134 -1.22 13.99 -9.32
C TRP A 134 -1.13 15.03 -8.21
N LYS A 135 -1.99 14.86 -7.20
CA LYS A 135 -2.02 15.72 -6.02
C LYS A 135 -1.85 14.89 -4.78
N LEU A 136 -1.11 15.43 -3.81
CA LEU A 136 -0.94 14.76 -2.53
C LEU A 136 -2.30 14.60 -1.83
N ASP A 137 -2.60 13.35 -1.45
CA ASP A 137 -3.75 13.01 -0.61
C ASP A 137 -3.30 12.92 0.85
N PHE A 138 -2.42 11.97 1.16
CA PHE A 138 -1.85 11.86 2.50
C PHE A 138 -0.51 11.14 2.46
N GLN A 139 0.28 11.36 3.51
CA GLN A 139 1.55 10.66 3.71
C GLN A 139 1.34 9.41 4.52
N LEU A 140 2.06 8.35 4.16
CA LEU A 140 2.03 7.08 4.87
C LEU A 140 3.45 6.54 4.92
N ASN A 141 4.01 6.52 6.12
CA ASN A 141 5.36 6.02 6.38
C ASN A 141 5.30 4.80 7.27
N TYR A 142 6.28 3.92 7.12
CA TYR A 142 6.39 2.70 7.90
C TYR A 142 7.75 2.68 8.60
N VAL A 143 7.77 2.23 9.83
CA VAL A 143 9.01 1.98 10.57
C VAL A 143 8.92 0.57 11.16
N ARG A 144 9.95 -0.25 10.89
CA ARG A 144 9.98 -1.64 11.37
C ARG A 144 10.01 -1.68 12.90
N ARG A 145 9.22 -2.56 13.47
CA ARG A 145 9.13 -2.76 14.92
C ARG A 145 10.12 -3.80 15.40
#